data_0cfddb90e5260d8e1692a296cf142055
#
_entry.id   0cfddb90e5260d8e1692a296cf142055
#
_cell.length_a   1.000
_cell.length_b   1.000
_cell.length_c   1.000
_cell.angle_alpha   90.00
_cell.angle_beta   90.00
_cell.angle_gamma   90.00
#
_symmetry.space_group_name_H-M   'P 1'
#
loop_
_entity.id
_entity.type
_entity.pdbx_description
1 polymer ?
#
loop_
_entity_poly.entity_id
_entity_poly.type
_entity_poly.pdbx_seq_one_letter_code
_entity_poly.pdbx_strand_id
1 'polypeptide(L)'
;MLRAENLHLWRGDRHVLQGVTLEVREGECLQITGSNGAGKTSLLRTLSGLMYPEEGRVLWREQNIRSDLQGFHGELAYIGHEPPLKGDLTARENLHYWVGIRWPISRARIDEALDRVGAHGWSDRAVRTLSAGQKRRVALAGLSLMMSVPLWLLDEPTTNLDKEGQGLVGALIDEHLSQGGLAVAAIHHDLSVRATALRRLELARE
;
A
#
# COMPACT_ATOMS: atom_id res chain seq x y z
N MET A 1 2.25 11.07 -11.31
CA MET A 1 2.16 9.93 -12.24
C MET A 1 3.26 8.92 -11.92
N LEU A 2 2.90 7.63 -11.79
CA LEU A 2 3.80 6.47 -11.69
C LEU A 2 3.79 5.73 -13.01
N ARG A 3 4.96 5.37 -13.55
CA ARG A 3 5.09 4.57 -14.79
C ARG A 3 6.13 3.47 -14.62
N ALA A 4 5.83 2.30 -15.14
CA ALA A 4 6.77 1.20 -15.29
C ALA A 4 6.89 0.86 -16.77
N GLU A 5 8.11 0.64 -17.23
CA GLU A 5 8.42 0.38 -18.64
C GLU A 5 9.18 -0.93 -18.76
N ASN A 6 8.54 -1.89 -19.44
CA ASN A 6 9.12 -3.17 -19.83
C ASN A 6 9.85 -3.90 -18.69
N LEU A 7 9.17 -4.06 -17.54
CA LEU A 7 9.78 -4.69 -16.36
C LEU A 7 9.92 -6.20 -16.58
N HIS A 8 11.15 -6.70 -16.47
CA HIS A 8 11.46 -8.11 -16.37
C HIS A 8 12.11 -8.40 -15.02
N LEU A 9 11.60 -9.43 -14.34
CA LEU A 9 12.08 -9.85 -13.03
C LEU A 9 12.14 -11.37 -12.95
N TRP A 10 13.30 -11.91 -12.57
CA TRP A 10 13.49 -13.34 -12.30
C TRP A 10 13.62 -13.61 -10.81
N ARG A 11 13.21 -14.79 -10.39
CA ARG A 11 13.45 -15.34 -9.05
C ARG A 11 13.97 -16.76 -9.20
N GLY A 12 15.29 -16.92 -9.08
CA GLY A 12 15.96 -18.13 -9.53
C GLY A 12 15.69 -18.31 -11.02
N ASP A 13 15.26 -19.48 -11.42
CA ASP A 13 14.96 -19.78 -12.83
C ASP A 13 13.57 -19.32 -13.30
N ARG A 14 12.78 -18.71 -12.41
CA ARG A 14 11.42 -18.30 -12.72
C ARG A 14 11.37 -16.86 -13.17
N HIS A 15 10.85 -16.61 -14.40
CA HIS A 15 10.55 -15.30 -14.94
C HIS A 15 9.20 -14.80 -14.36
N VAL A 16 9.25 -13.95 -13.34
CA VAL A 16 8.07 -13.55 -12.55
C VAL A 16 7.34 -12.36 -13.18
N LEU A 17 8.09 -11.39 -13.71
CA LEU A 17 7.52 -10.28 -14.46
C LEU A 17 8.08 -10.34 -15.87
N GLN A 18 7.22 -10.27 -16.87
CA GLN A 18 7.56 -10.49 -18.28
C GLN A 18 7.11 -9.29 -19.11
N GLY A 19 7.97 -8.28 -19.22
CA GLY A 19 7.71 -7.08 -20.00
C GLY A 19 6.55 -6.22 -19.46
N VAL A 20 6.36 -6.19 -18.13
CA VAL A 20 5.23 -5.47 -17.53
C VAL A 20 5.41 -3.97 -17.75
N THR A 21 4.42 -3.37 -18.42
CA THR A 21 4.33 -1.93 -18.65
C THR A 21 3.01 -1.42 -18.11
N LEU A 22 3.07 -0.35 -17.30
CA LEU A 22 1.89 0.28 -16.74
C LEU A 22 2.12 1.77 -16.50
N GLU A 23 1.02 2.50 -16.40
CA GLU A 23 0.98 3.90 -16.03
C GLU A 23 -0.20 4.13 -15.11
N VAL A 24 0.00 4.92 -14.03
CA VAL A 24 -1.05 5.33 -13.09
C VAL A 24 -0.93 6.82 -12.84
N ARG A 25 -2.04 7.53 -13.03
CA ARG A 25 -2.11 8.99 -12.88
C ARG A 25 -2.74 9.39 -11.56
N GLU A 26 -2.63 10.65 -11.22
CA GLU A 26 -3.34 11.26 -10.09
C GLU A 26 -4.85 11.02 -10.22
N GLY A 27 -5.49 10.70 -9.10
CA GLY A 27 -6.91 10.32 -9.07
C GLY A 27 -7.21 8.89 -9.55
N GLU A 28 -6.20 8.09 -9.97
CA GLU A 28 -6.40 6.72 -10.44
C GLU A 28 -6.01 5.68 -9.39
N CYS A 29 -6.76 4.58 -9.35
CA CYS A 29 -6.39 3.35 -8.66
C CYS A 29 -6.16 2.23 -9.67
N LEU A 30 -4.96 1.65 -9.68
CA LEU A 30 -4.65 0.44 -10.44
C LEU A 30 -4.79 -0.79 -9.56
N GLN A 31 -5.79 -1.61 -9.84
CA GLN A 31 -5.98 -2.90 -9.21
C GLN A 31 -5.16 -3.96 -9.94
N ILE A 32 -4.22 -4.59 -9.24
CA ILE A 32 -3.47 -5.73 -9.75
C ILE A 32 -4.17 -7.02 -9.31
N THR A 33 -4.58 -7.83 -10.27
CA THR A 33 -5.22 -9.14 -10.06
C THR A 33 -4.34 -10.27 -10.60
N GLY A 34 -4.69 -11.50 -10.30
CA GLY A 34 -3.99 -12.69 -10.75
C GLY A 34 -3.93 -13.76 -9.67
N SER A 35 -3.61 -15.00 -10.04
CA SER A 35 -3.52 -16.14 -9.13
C SER A 35 -2.41 -15.95 -8.08
N ASN A 36 -2.43 -16.79 -7.03
CA ASN A 36 -1.33 -16.82 -6.06
C ASN A 36 -0.03 -17.16 -6.75
N GLY A 37 1.01 -16.38 -6.47
CA GLY A 37 2.31 -16.54 -7.11
C GLY A 37 2.43 -15.95 -8.52
N ALA A 38 1.43 -15.20 -9.04
CA ALA A 38 1.51 -14.51 -10.34
C ALA A 38 2.48 -13.31 -10.35
N GLY A 39 3.07 -12.94 -9.20
CA GLY A 39 4.04 -11.84 -9.14
C GLY A 39 3.49 -10.52 -8.61
N LYS A 40 2.27 -10.46 -8.11
CA LYS A 40 1.62 -9.22 -7.59
C LYS A 40 2.49 -8.50 -6.55
N THR A 41 2.91 -9.20 -5.49
CA THR A 41 3.81 -8.66 -4.46
C THR A 41 5.18 -8.26 -5.06
N SER A 42 5.70 -9.05 -6.00
CA SER A 42 6.96 -8.73 -6.69
C SER A 42 6.85 -7.44 -7.49
N LEU A 43 5.74 -7.26 -8.22
CA LEU A 43 5.47 -6.02 -8.93
C LEU A 43 5.38 -4.83 -7.98
N LEU A 44 4.61 -4.92 -6.89
CA LEU A 44 4.54 -3.83 -5.90
C LEU A 44 5.91 -3.51 -5.28
N ARG A 45 6.71 -4.51 -4.96
CA ARG A 45 8.08 -4.31 -4.45
C ARG A 45 9.00 -3.68 -5.51
N THR A 46 8.81 -4.01 -6.78
CA THR A 46 9.56 -3.37 -7.87
C THR A 46 9.12 -1.91 -8.02
N LEU A 47 7.82 -1.65 -8.02
CA LEU A 47 7.29 -0.28 -8.08
C LEU A 47 7.71 0.58 -6.89
N SER A 48 7.92 -0.02 -5.71
CA SER A 48 8.40 0.69 -4.52
C SER A 48 9.92 0.87 -4.46
N GLY A 49 10.69 0.28 -5.38
CA GLY A 49 12.15 0.28 -5.33
C GLY A 49 12.76 -0.65 -4.28
N LEU A 50 11.94 -1.48 -3.60
CA LEU A 50 12.43 -2.53 -2.69
C LEU A 50 12.98 -3.76 -3.42
N MET A 51 12.70 -3.87 -4.72
CA MET A 51 13.21 -4.92 -5.60
C MET A 51 13.57 -4.31 -6.94
N TYR A 52 14.70 -4.71 -7.48
CA TYR A 52 15.18 -4.20 -8.76
C TYR A 52 14.88 -5.20 -9.88
N PRO A 53 14.24 -4.76 -10.97
CA PRO A 53 14.09 -5.59 -12.16
C PRO A 53 15.43 -5.75 -12.87
N GLU A 54 15.64 -6.87 -13.55
CA GLU A 54 16.82 -7.11 -14.39
C GLU A 54 16.76 -6.25 -15.66
N GLU A 55 15.54 -6.02 -16.19
CA GLU A 55 15.33 -5.15 -17.34
C GLU A 55 14.15 -4.22 -17.08
N GLY A 56 14.14 -3.09 -17.76
CA GLY A 56 13.12 -2.05 -17.61
C GLY A 56 13.42 -1.07 -16.49
N ARG A 57 12.46 -0.22 -16.21
CA ARG A 57 12.60 0.86 -15.21
C ARG A 57 11.26 1.30 -14.64
N VAL A 58 11.33 1.88 -13.45
CA VAL A 58 10.20 2.55 -12.79
C VAL A 58 10.48 4.05 -12.75
N LEU A 59 9.48 4.83 -13.14
CA LEU A 59 9.54 6.29 -13.18
C LEU A 59 8.49 6.86 -12.24
N TRP A 60 8.88 7.80 -11.42
CA TRP A 60 8.02 8.65 -10.62
C TRP A 60 8.15 10.09 -11.12
N ARG A 61 7.04 10.71 -11.56
CA ARG A 61 7.05 12.06 -12.17
C ARG A 61 8.13 12.19 -13.26
N GLU A 62 8.18 11.22 -14.18
CA GLU A 62 9.14 11.12 -15.29
C GLU A 62 10.61 10.90 -14.88
N GLN A 63 10.92 10.83 -13.59
CA GLN A 63 12.28 10.56 -13.11
C GLN A 63 12.41 9.09 -12.69
N ASN A 64 13.55 8.48 -13.06
CA ASN A 64 13.82 7.11 -12.60
C ASN A 64 13.97 7.10 -11.07
N ILE A 65 13.18 6.26 -10.39
CA ILE A 65 13.19 6.17 -8.93
C ILE A 65 14.57 5.85 -8.35
N ARG A 66 15.44 5.22 -9.14
CA ARG A 66 16.83 4.91 -8.73
C ARG A 66 17.71 6.14 -8.65
N SER A 67 17.38 7.24 -9.31
CA SER A 67 18.19 8.47 -9.28
C SER A 67 18.09 9.20 -7.94
N ASP A 68 16.93 9.09 -7.27
CA ASP A 68 16.68 9.61 -5.92
C ASP A 68 15.69 8.72 -5.17
N LEU A 69 16.17 7.58 -4.69
CA LEU A 69 15.33 6.61 -3.98
C LEU A 69 14.84 7.16 -2.64
N GLN A 70 15.62 8.00 -1.98
CA GLN A 70 15.23 8.60 -0.69
C GLN A 70 14.10 9.61 -0.87
N GLY A 71 14.21 10.50 -1.84
CA GLY A 71 13.14 11.45 -2.19
C GLY A 71 11.87 10.72 -2.62
N PHE A 72 12.00 9.70 -3.48
CA PHE A 72 10.87 8.87 -3.89
C PHE A 72 10.17 8.19 -2.70
N HIS A 73 10.92 7.61 -1.76
CA HIS A 73 10.34 7.00 -0.56
C HIS A 73 9.67 8.04 0.36
N GLY A 74 10.06 9.30 0.29
CA GLY A 74 9.37 10.40 0.97
C GLY A 74 7.94 10.63 0.46
N GLU A 75 7.67 10.25 -0.79
CA GLU A 75 6.38 10.41 -1.47
C GLU A 75 5.58 9.09 -1.60
N LEU A 76 6.04 8.02 -0.92
CA LEU A 76 5.46 6.68 -1.00
C LEU A 76 4.94 6.22 0.37
N ALA A 77 3.70 5.73 0.42
CA ALA A 77 3.20 4.87 1.49
C ALA A 77 3.06 3.43 0.96
N TYR A 78 3.84 2.51 1.54
CA TYR A 78 3.79 1.09 1.19
C TYR A 78 3.25 0.28 2.37
N ILE A 79 2.17 -0.48 2.14
CA ILE A 79 1.67 -1.49 3.07
C ILE A 79 1.84 -2.86 2.43
N GLY A 80 2.74 -3.65 2.99
CA GLY A 80 2.98 -5.02 2.57
C GLY A 80 1.90 -6.00 3.05
N HIS A 81 2.05 -7.24 2.64
CA HIS A 81 1.18 -8.33 3.08
C HIS A 81 1.14 -8.44 4.61
N GLU A 82 2.28 -8.34 5.28
CA GLU A 82 2.36 -8.19 6.72
C GLU A 82 2.43 -6.70 7.10
N PRO A 83 1.56 -6.22 8.02
CA PRO A 83 1.65 -4.86 8.52
C PRO A 83 3.00 -4.58 9.20
N PRO A 84 3.60 -3.38 9.02
CA PRO A 84 4.91 -3.03 9.58
C PRO A 84 4.81 -2.69 11.07
N LEU A 85 4.27 -3.61 11.87
CA LEU A 85 3.97 -3.39 13.28
C LEU A 85 4.93 -4.16 14.19
N LYS A 86 5.39 -3.50 15.24
CA LYS A 86 6.21 -4.09 16.32
C LYS A 86 5.31 -4.72 17.38
N GLY A 87 5.48 -6.02 17.62
CA GLY A 87 4.59 -6.80 18.49
C GLY A 87 4.54 -6.31 19.94
N ASP A 88 5.66 -5.82 20.47
CA ASP A 88 5.78 -5.38 21.87
C ASP A 88 5.25 -3.97 22.12
N LEU A 89 5.09 -3.17 21.07
CA LEU A 89 4.48 -1.85 21.16
C LEU A 89 2.95 -1.96 21.09
N THR A 90 2.27 -1.01 21.72
CA THR A 90 0.82 -0.83 21.57
C THR A 90 0.46 -0.37 20.15
N ALA A 91 -0.83 -0.41 19.79
CA ALA A 91 -1.28 0.13 18.50
C ALA A 91 -0.93 1.61 18.37
N ARG A 92 -1.15 2.40 19.41
CA ARG A 92 -0.83 3.83 19.46
C ARG A 92 0.66 4.10 19.30
N GLU A 93 1.52 3.40 20.04
CA GLU A 93 2.97 3.53 19.95
C GLU A 93 3.50 3.12 18.58
N ASN A 94 2.91 2.08 17.97
CA ASN A 94 3.26 1.69 16.61
C ASN A 94 3.00 2.81 15.61
N LEU A 95 1.85 3.48 15.67
CA LEU A 95 1.54 4.59 14.78
C LEU A 95 2.46 5.79 15.03
N HIS A 96 2.71 6.12 16.30
CA HIS A 96 3.65 7.17 16.65
C HIS A 96 5.06 6.89 16.10
N TYR A 97 5.53 5.64 16.24
CA TYR A 97 6.84 5.23 15.73
C TYR A 97 6.86 5.18 14.20
N TRP A 98 5.90 4.52 13.56
CA TRP A 98 5.91 4.28 12.12
C TRP A 98 5.71 5.55 11.30
N VAL A 99 4.71 6.34 11.66
CA VAL A 99 4.39 7.59 10.95
C VAL A 99 5.25 8.75 11.49
N GLY A 100 5.46 8.80 12.82
CA GLY A 100 6.14 9.89 13.50
C GLY A 100 7.64 10.02 13.18
N ILE A 101 8.30 8.95 12.70
CA ILE A 101 9.68 9.02 12.19
C ILE A 101 9.79 9.96 10.97
N ARG A 102 8.74 9.98 10.14
CA ARG A 102 8.74 10.76 8.89
C ARG A 102 8.13 12.15 9.07
N TRP A 103 7.06 12.23 9.86
CA TRP A 103 6.27 13.46 10.03
C TRP A 103 5.90 13.65 11.50
N PRO A 104 6.10 14.86 12.07
CA PRO A 104 5.60 15.17 13.40
C PRO A 104 4.09 14.90 13.48
N ILE A 105 3.68 14.06 14.40
CA ILE A 105 2.28 13.71 14.56
C ILE A 105 1.84 13.86 16.02
N SER A 106 0.72 14.52 16.25
CA SER A 106 0.16 14.67 17.57
C SER A 106 -0.58 13.41 18.03
N ARG A 107 -0.64 13.21 19.34
CA ARG A 107 -1.41 12.12 19.95
C ARG A 107 -2.88 12.17 19.53
N ALA A 108 -3.48 13.36 19.48
CA ALA A 108 -4.88 13.53 19.08
C ALA A 108 -5.15 12.99 17.66
N ARG A 109 -4.25 13.26 16.70
CA ARG A 109 -4.38 12.72 15.33
C ARG A 109 -4.25 11.20 15.28
N ILE A 110 -3.39 10.62 16.13
CA ILE A 110 -3.28 9.16 16.23
C ILE A 110 -4.58 8.57 16.79
N ASP A 111 -5.16 9.21 17.83
CA ASP A 111 -6.41 8.77 18.42
C ASP A 111 -7.57 8.83 17.42
N GLU A 112 -7.71 9.92 16.69
CA GLU A 112 -8.69 10.07 15.59
C GLU A 112 -8.54 8.98 14.52
N ALA A 113 -7.30 8.66 14.12
CA ALA A 113 -7.03 7.62 13.14
C ALA A 113 -7.40 6.22 13.67
N LEU A 114 -7.13 5.94 14.94
CA LEU A 114 -7.52 4.69 15.59
C LEU A 114 -9.05 4.58 15.75
N ASP A 115 -9.72 5.68 16.11
CA ASP A 115 -11.17 5.73 16.19
C ASP A 115 -11.81 5.47 14.83
N ARG A 116 -11.28 6.06 13.78
CA ARG A 116 -11.74 5.88 12.40
C ARG A 116 -11.75 4.42 11.94
N VAL A 117 -10.82 3.61 12.43
CA VAL A 117 -10.73 2.17 12.08
C VAL A 117 -11.39 1.26 13.14
N GLY A 118 -12.08 1.83 14.12
CA GLY A 118 -12.74 1.09 15.20
C GLY A 118 -11.76 0.45 16.19
N ALA A 119 -10.60 1.07 16.40
CA ALA A 119 -9.51 0.54 17.23
C ALA A 119 -9.45 1.13 18.65
N HIS A 120 -10.35 2.05 19.01
CA HIS A 120 -10.32 2.79 20.27
C HIS A 120 -10.20 1.85 21.50
N GLY A 121 -11.06 0.83 21.59
CA GLY A 121 -11.14 -0.06 22.77
C GLY A 121 -9.90 -0.95 23.02
N TRP A 122 -8.94 -0.97 22.08
CA TRP A 122 -7.72 -1.78 22.19
C TRP A 122 -6.46 -1.05 21.70
N SER A 123 -6.52 0.27 21.58
CA SER A 123 -5.42 1.14 21.14
C SER A 123 -4.15 1.05 22.00
N ASP A 124 -4.32 0.80 23.31
CA ASP A 124 -3.24 0.68 24.28
C ASP A 124 -2.84 -0.79 24.58
N ARG A 125 -3.35 -1.74 23.79
CA ARG A 125 -2.92 -3.15 23.87
C ARG A 125 -1.68 -3.40 23.01
N ALA A 126 -0.77 -4.25 23.51
CA ALA A 126 0.40 -4.69 22.75
C ALA A 126 -0.04 -5.43 21.46
N VAL A 127 0.54 -5.07 20.32
CA VAL A 127 0.16 -5.58 18.99
C VAL A 127 0.27 -7.11 18.89
N ARG A 128 1.19 -7.75 19.64
CA ARG A 128 1.28 -9.22 19.69
C ARG A 128 -0.01 -9.89 20.19
N THR A 129 -0.83 -9.18 20.98
CA THR A 129 -2.09 -9.70 21.52
C THR A 129 -3.29 -9.45 20.63
N LEU A 130 -3.11 -8.73 19.54
CA LEU A 130 -4.16 -8.40 18.59
C LEU A 130 -4.37 -9.51 17.55
N SER A 131 -5.62 -9.69 17.12
CA SER A 131 -5.94 -10.57 15.99
C SER A 131 -5.34 -10.04 14.68
N ALA A 132 -5.26 -10.88 13.66
CA ALA A 132 -4.77 -10.47 12.33
C ALA A 132 -5.59 -9.30 11.76
N GLY A 133 -6.93 -9.33 11.90
CA GLY A 133 -7.82 -8.24 11.47
C GLY A 133 -7.59 -6.95 12.26
N GLN A 134 -7.39 -7.03 13.58
CA GLN A 134 -7.05 -5.86 14.39
C GLN A 134 -5.70 -5.25 13.98
N LYS A 135 -4.68 -6.07 13.72
CA LYS A 135 -3.39 -5.59 13.18
C LYS A 135 -3.57 -4.90 11.83
N ARG A 136 -4.40 -5.45 10.95
CA ARG A 136 -4.71 -4.82 9.66
C ARG A 136 -5.41 -3.47 9.85
N ARG A 137 -6.36 -3.35 10.79
CA ARG A 137 -6.99 -2.07 11.12
C ARG A 137 -5.98 -1.04 11.64
N VAL A 138 -4.98 -1.42 12.45
CA VAL A 138 -3.87 -0.51 12.86
C VAL A 138 -3.09 -0.01 11.64
N ALA A 139 -2.78 -0.89 10.68
CA ALA A 139 -2.11 -0.47 9.45
C ALA A 139 -2.94 0.51 8.63
N LEU A 140 -4.27 0.33 8.57
CA LEU A 140 -5.18 1.28 7.91
C LEU A 140 -5.24 2.62 8.64
N ALA A 141 -5.18 2.63 9.99
CA ALA A 141 -5.04 3.88 10.75
C ALA A 141 -3.74 4.61 10.37
N GLY A 142 -2.62 3.88 10.23
CA GLY A 142 -1.36 4.46 9.72
C GLY A 142 -1.51 5.03 8.32
N LEU A 143 -2.22 4.34 7.43
CA LEU A 143 -2.49 4.83 6.07
C LEU A 143 -3.32 6.12 6.09
N SER A 144 -4.34 6.22 6.94
CA SER A 144 -5.15 7.45 7.07
C SER A 144 -4.35 8.65 7.60
N LEU A 145 -3.28 8.41 8.36
CA LEU A 145 -2.35 9.46 8.80
C LEU A 145 -1.41 9.91 7.68
N MET A 146 -1.27 9.12 6.62
CA MET A 146 -0.43 9.39 5.45
C MET A 146 -1.27 9.82 4.23
N MET A 147 -2.43 10.44 4.45
CA MET A 147 -3.36 10.84 3.38
C MET A 147 -2.71 11.81 2.37
N SER A 148 -1.81 12.67 2.84
CA SER A 148 -1.07 13.63 1.99
C SER A 148 0.09 13.02 1.19
N VAL A 149 0.43 11.76 1.43
CA VAL A 149 1.50 11.06 0.68
C VAL A 149 0.95 10.68 -0.70
N PRO A 150 1.52 11.16 -1.82
CA PRO A 150 0.85 11.09 -3.11
C PRO A 150 0.71 9.69 -3.71
N LEU A 151 1.60 8.74 -3.36
CA LEU A 151 1.57 7.38 -3.90
C LEU A 151 1.30 6.35 -2.80
N TRP A 152 0.24 5.55 -2.98
CA TRP A 152 -0.04 4.39 -2.14
C TRP A 152 0.18 3.08 -2.91
N LEU A 153 1.02 2.20 -2.36
CA LEU A 153 1.21 0.83 -2.84
C LEU A 153 0.72 -0.14 -1.76
N LEU A 154 -0.32 -0.91 -2.06
CA LEU A 154 -1.05 -1.71 -1.08
C LEU A 154 -1.04 -3.18 -1.48
N ASP A 155 -0.42 -4.04 -0.66
CA ASP A 155 -0.36 -5.48 -0.88
C ASP A 155 -1.42 -6.19 -0.02
N GLU A 156 -2.49 -6.65 -0.66
CA GLU A 156 -3.64 -7.31 -0.05
C GLU A 156 -4.26 -6.54 1.14
N PRO A 157 -4.61 -5.25 0.98
CA PRO A 157 -5.04 -4.40 2.09
C PRO A 157 -6.32 -4.88 2.78
N THR A 158 -7.12 -5.71 2.13
CA THR A 158 -8.40 -6.25 2.62
C THR A 158 -8.29 -7.59 3.34
N THR A 159 -7.12 -8.23 3.33
CA THR A 159 -6.91 -9.55 3.95
C THR A 159 -7.16 -9.50 5.46
N ASN A 160 -7.84 -10.51 6.00
CA ASN A 160 -8.27 -10.64 7.40
C ASN A 160 -9.28 -9.59 7.87
N LEU A 161 -9.93 -8.85 6.98
CA LEU A 161 -10.99 -7.90 7.31
C LEU A 161 -12.37 -8.47 7.00
N ASP A 162 -13.33 -8.13 7.85
CA ASP A 162 -14.75 -8.32 7.60
C ASP A 162 -15.26 -7.35 6.52
N LYS A 163 -16.53 -7.45 6.14
CA LYS A 163 -17.13 -6.61 5.09
C LYS A 163 -17.05 -5.12 5.43
N GLU A 164 -17.21 -4.75 6.71
CA GLU A 164 -17.07 -3.36 7.16
C GLU A 164 -15.64 -2.87 6.97
N GLY A 165 -14.64 -3.65 7.41
CA GLY A 165 -13.22 -3.33 7.23
C GLY A 165 -12.80 -3.26 5.76
N GLN A 166 -13.36 -4.12 4.88
CA GLN A 166 -13.15 -4.04 3.44
C GLN A 166 -13.74 -2.74 2.85
N GLY A 167 -14.94 -2.34 3.30
CA GLY A 167 -15.54 -1.06 2.93
C GLY A 167 -14.71 0.14 3.37
N LEU A 168 -14.10 0.07 4.55
CA LEU A 168 -13.19 1.10 5.05
C LEU A 168 -11.96 1.26 4.15
N VAL A 169 -11.37 0.17 3.65
CA VAL A 169 -10.26 0.24 2.68
C VAL A 169 -10.68 1.00 1.42
N GLY A 170 -11.85 0.67 0.87
CA GLY A 170 -12.40 1.37 -0.30
C GLY A 170 -12.58 2.87 -0.03
N ALA A 171 -13.18 3.22 1.11
CA ALA A 171 -13.41 4.62 1.48
C ALA A 171 -12.10 5.40 1.67
N LEU A 172 -11.06 4.80 2.25
CA LEU A 172 -9.74 5.42 2.40
C LEU A 172 -9.08 5.68 1.04
N ILE A 173 -9.17 4.71 0.12
CA ILE A 173 -8.66 4.89 -1.24
C ILE A 173 -9.43 5.99 -1.96
N ASP A 174 -10.76 5.97 -1.94
CA ASP A 174 -11.60 7.00 -2.59
C ASP A 174 -11.26 8.41 -2.09
N GLU A 175 -11.09 8.57 -0.77
CA GLU A 175 -10.69 9.85 -0.18
C GLU A 175 -9.30 10.28 -0.66
N HIS A 176 -8.32 9.37 -0.67
CA HIS A 176 -6.96 9.64 -1.14
C HIS A 176 -6.95 10.08 -2.61
N LEU A 177 -7.68 9.38 -3.47
CA LEU A 177 -7.78 9.72 -4.90
C LEU A 177 -8.47 11.08 -5.11
N SER A 178 -9.50 11.39 -4.31
CA SER A 178 -10.21 12.69 -4.38
C SER A 178 -9.31 13.87 -4.01
N GLN A 179 -8.25 13.64 -3.23
CA GLN A 179 -7.24 14.63 -2.86
C GLN A 179 -6.07 14.71 -3.85
N GLY A 180 -6.17 14.04 -5.00
CA GLY A 180 -5.14 14.03 -6.04
C GLY A 180 -4.06 12.96 -5.84
N GLY A 181 -4.21 12.07 -4.88
CA GLY A 181 -3.34 10.90 -4.73
C GLY A 181 -3.55 9.88 -5.84
N LEU A 182 -2.68 8.88 -5.91
CA LEU A 182 -2.83 7.71 -6.77
C LEU A 182 -2.50 6.43 -6.00
N ALA A 183 -3.14 5.33 -6.35
CA ALA A 183 -2.97 4.06 -5.66
C ALA A 183 -2.72 2.89 -6.62
N VAL A 184 -1.88 1.94 -6.18
CA VAL A 184 -1.75 0.62 -6.81
C VAL A 184 -2.03 -0.42 -5.73
N ALA A 185 -3.03 -1.27 -5.93
CA ALA A 185 -3.44 -2.27 -4.96
C ALA A 185 -3.44 -3.68 -5.55
N ALA A 186 -2.64 -4.58 -4.99
CA ALA A 186 -2.74 -6.01 -5.28
C ALA A 186 -3.84 -6.63 -4.42
N ILE A 187 -4.83 -7.24 -5.04
CA ILE A 187 -6.00 -7.80 -4.34
C ILE A 187 -6.53 -9.06 -5.03
N HIS A 188 -7.21 -9.88 -4.25
CA HIS A 188 -7.89 -11.09 -4.74
C HIS A 188 -9.37 -10.88 -5.05
N HIS A 189 -9.99 -9.86 -4.45
CA HIS A 189 -11.42 -9.55 -4.60
C HIS A 189 -11.60 -8.11 -5.05
N ASP A 190 -12.73 -7.81 -5.69
CA ASP A 190 -13.02 -6.45 -6.12
C ASP A 190 -13.03 -5.47 -4.95
N LEU A 191 -12.26 -4.39 -5.08
CA LEU A 191 -12.38 -3.24 -4.19
C LEU A 191 -13.65 -2.49 -4.51
N SER A 192 -14.43 -2.20 -3.47
CA SER A 192 -15.57 -1.27 -3.57
C SER A 192 -15.06 0.17 -3.60
N VAL A 193 -14.33 0.54 -4.64
CA VAL A 193 -13.84 1.89 -4.88
C VAL A 193 -14.80 2.58 -5.83
N ARG A 194 -15.28 3.77 -5.45
CA ARG A 194 -16.20 4.60 -6.26
C ARG A 194 -15.47 5.37 -7.37
N ALA A 195 -14.16 5.32 -7.40
CA ALA A 195 -13.36 6.07 -8.35
C ALA A 195 -13.78 5.72 -9.79
N THR A 196 -14.14 6.74 -10.54
CA THR A 196 -14.41 6.66 -12.00
C THR A 196 -13.18 6.21 -12.79
N ALA A 197 -12.03 6.11 -12.14
CA ALA A 197 -10.73 5.78 -12.70
C ALA A 197 -10.13 4.48 -12.13
N LEU A 198 -10.96 3.50 -11.75
CA LEU A 198 -10.47 2.15 -11.40
C LEU A 198 -10.02 1.43 -12.66
N ARG A 199 -8.72 1.15 -12.76
CA ARG A 199 -8.13 0.36 -13.84
C ARG A 199 -7.70 -1.00 -13.30
N ARG A 200 -7.66 -2.02 -14.15
CA ARG A 200 -7.24 -3.37 -13.79
C ARG A 200 -6.06 -3.82 -14.63
N LEU A 201 -5.12 -4.45 -13.97
CA LEU A 201 -4.01 -5.18 -14.59
C LEU A 201 -4.06 -6.62 -14.09
N GLU A 202 -4.28 -7.55 -15.00
CA GLU A 202 -4.22 -8.98 -14.68
C GLU A 202 -2.81 -9.51 -14.98
N LEU A 203 -2.16 -10.06 -13.95
CA LEU A 203 -0.91 -10.78 -14.12
C LEU A 203 -1.22 -12.24 -14.44
N ALA A 204 -0.90 -12.66 -15.65
CA ALA A 204 -0.99 -14.06 -16.05
C ALA A 204 0.11 -14.88 -15.36
N ARG A 205 -0.20 -16.14 -15.06
CA ARG A 205 0.79 -17.15 -14.66
C ARG A 205 1.02 -18.04 -15.86
N GLU A 206 2.22 -18.08 -16.35
CA GLU A 206 2.66 -19.17 -17.23
C GLU A 206 3.01 -20.42 -16.43
#